data_765f3aa922fa257a726b705fd6b0a1ba
#
_entry.id   765f3aa922fa257a726b705fd6b0a1ba
#
_cell.length_a   1.000
_cell.length_b   1.000
_cell.length_c   1.000
_cell.angle_alpha   90.00
_cell.angle_beta   90.00
_cell.angle_gamma   90.00
#
_symmetry.space_group_name_H-M   'P 1'
#
loop_
_entity.id
_entity.type
_entity.pdbx_description
1 polymer ?
#
loop_
_entity_poly.entity_id
_entity_poly.type
_entity_poly.pdbx_seq_one_letter_code
_entity_poly.pdbx_strand_id
1 'polypeptide(L)'
;MKIELINNIKKHLSLKKEWGLVIGDLMLDHYIFGDITRISPEAPVPILKKIEEQYRLGGAGNVAANLRGFGIKTAVIGVTGKDSNSLILEKLLKEKLISTSGVIKTNQPTTTKTRVLGGQQQLLRIDDENISEVNEALLFKKIDALMRKNPSIIILSDYAKGLLNQRTIQKIIKIAKQKNIPVIADPKGSSIEKYQGVNILTPNKKEALALAGEENLAEEKLDMKLRSYCKQFNIGNIAMTQGSLGIKLVKKNTVSIIPATKLKYVYDVSGAGDTVIASIAAGLMANLNIHDALELANQAAGHVISKIGTTPIELNELIEAIKKESLEQSNKILSFADLEKKIVDLKKQKLTIGFTNGCFDILHAGHVMYLEKAKNKVDFLILALNSDASVKKLKGPTRPIINEGDRARVLSALEAIDAIVIFDESTPLKLIKKIKPNILIKGDDYKINQVVGHKELKAWGGKVELVPILAGKSTTKIIEKMD
;
A
#
# COMPACT_ATOMS: atom_id res chain seq x y z
N MET A 1 2.80 1.93 -9.58
CA MET A 1 2.97 0.74 -10.48
C MET A 1 2.15 0.95 -11.76
N LYS A 2 2.67 0.59 -12.95
CA LYS A 2 1.95 0.76 -14.22
C LYS A 2 0.85 -0.29 -14.38
N ILE A 3 -0.34 0.11 -14.85
CA ILE A 3 -1.49 -0.81 -15.11
C ILE A 3 -1.09 -1.98 -16.01
N GLU A 4 -0.23 -1.73 -16.97
CA GLU A 4 0.31 -2.74 -17.89
C GLU A 4 1.04 -3.87 -17.14
N LEU A 5 1.82 -3.53 -16.10
CA LEU A 5 2.51 -4.50 -15.27
C LEU A 5 1.54 -5.43 -14.54
N ILE A 6 0.45 -4.89 -14.01
CA ILE A 6 -0.57 -5.68 -13.28
C ILE A 6 -1.34 -6.59 -14.23
N ASN A 7 -1.70 -6.11 -15.41
CA ASN A 7 -2.33 -6.95 -16.42
C ASN A 7 -1.41 -8.10 -16.86
N ASN A 8 -0.11 -7.85 -16.95
CA ASN A 8 0.90 -8.86 -17.23
C ASN A 8 0.99 -9.89 -16.10
N ILE A 9 0.92 -9.46 -14.83
CA ILE A 9 0.85 -10.37 -13.66
C ILE A 9 -0.34 -11.31 -13.79
N LYS A 10 -1.55 -10.77 -14.04
CA LYS A 10 -2.77 -11.56 -14.21
C LYS A 10 -2.62 -12.61 -15.34
N LYS A 11 -2.14 -12.17 -16.48
CA LYS A 11 -1.91 -13.05 -17.64
C LYS A 11 -0.89 -14.15 -17.32
N HIS A 12 0.22 -13.78 -16.67
CA HIS A 12 1.31 -14.72 -16.35
C HIS A 12 0.86 -15.79 -15.35
N LEU A 13 0.20 -15.37 -14.25
CA LEU A 13 -0.30 -16.29 -13.22
C LEU A 13 -1.43 -17.20 -13.73
N SER A 14 -2.23 -16.75 -14.72
CA SER A 14 -3.31 -17.57 -15.30
C SER A 14 -2.82 -18.64 -16.29
N LEU A 15 -1.68 -18.43 -16.94
CA LEU A 15 -1.15 -19.32 -17.96
C LEU A 15 -0.31 -20.45 -17.39
N LYS A 16 0.28 -20.30 -16.22
CA LYS A 16 1.16 -21.27 -15.60
C LYS A 16 0.41 -22.17 -14.61
N LYS A 17 0.67 -23.47 -14.65
CA LYS A 17 0.19 -24.45 -13.64
C LYS A 17 1.03 -24.41 -12.35
N GLU A 18 1.57 -23.25 -12.02
CA GLU A 18 2.40 -23.03 -10.85
C GLU A 18 1.58 -23.03 -9.57
N TRP A 19 2.17 -23.43 -8.46
CA TRP A 19 1.51 -23.46 -7.17
C TRP A 19 2.47 -23.09 -6.03
N GLY A 20 1.90 -22.53 -4.95
CA GLY A 20 2.63 -22.10 -3.78
C GLY A 20 2.42 -23.03 -2.60
N LEU A 21 3.48 -23.26 -1.81
CA LEU A 21 3.45 -23.99 -0.56
C LEU A 21 3.67 -23.03 0.59
N VAL A 22 2.68 -22.93 1.49
CA VAL A 22 2.80 -22.16 2.73
C VAL A 22 3.01 -23.14 3.89
N ILE A 23 4.09 -22.95 4.65
CA ILE A 23 4.40 -23.74 5.83
C ILE A 23 4.46 -22.78 7.01
N GLY A 24 3.67 -23.01 8.04
CA GLY A 24 3.68 -22.11 9.19
C GLY A 24 2.56 -22.33 10.18
N ASP A 25 2.46 -21.40 11.11
CA ASP A 25 1.51 -21.45 12.21
C ASP A 25 0.11 -21.06 11.73
N LEU A 26 -0.78 -22.05 11.69
CA LEU A 26 -2.20 -21.86 11.37
C LEU A 26 -2.93 -21.30 12.58
N MET A 27 -3.78 -20.30 12.35
CA MET A 27 -4.61 -19.73 13.41
C MET A 27 -5.98 -19.27 12.89
N LEU A 28 -6.91 -19.19 13.80
CA LEU A 28 -8.27 -18.72 13.55
C LEU A 28 -8.43 -17.33 14.17
N ASP A 29 -8.74 -16.33 13.36
CA ASP A 29 -9.19 -15.03 13.81
C ASP A 29 -10.70 -15.07 14.00
N HIS A 30 -11.16 -14.87 15.24
CA HIS A 30 -12.58 -14.85 15.62
C HIS A 30 -12.98 -13.43 16.01
N TYR A 31 -13.96 -12.87 15.32
CA TYR A 31 -14.49 -11.52 15.57
C TYR A 31 -15.88 -11.61 16.15
N ILE A 32 -16.10 -10.95 17.30
CA ILE A 32 -17.41 -10.80 17.94
C ILE A 32 -17.77 -9.33 17.88
N PHE A 33 -18.79 -9.02 17.09
CA PHE A 33 -19.32 -7.66 16.95
C PHE A 33 -20.55 -7.48 17.82
N GLY A 34 -20.69 -6.31 18.43
CA GLY A 34 -21.87 -5.97 19.22
C GLY A 34 -21.97 -4.50 19.60
N ASP A 35 -23.05 -4.17 20.26
CA ASP A 35 -23.31 -2.82 20.79
C ASP A 35 -23.07 -2.79 22.29
N ILE A 36 -22.50 -1.67 22.74
CA ILE A 36 -22.34 -1.35 24.17
C ILE A 36 -23.42 -0.35 24.54
N THR A 37 -24.40 -0.79 25.34
CA THR A 37 -25.52 0.04 25.75
C THR A 37 -25.49 0.41 27.22
N ARG A 38 -24.71 -0.30 28.04
CA ARG A 38 -24.63 -0.08 29.49
C ARG A 38 -23.35 -0.62 30.10
N ILE A 39 -23.02 -0.14 31.28
CA ILE A 39 -21.98 -0.69 32.16
C ILE A 39 -22.62 -1.79 33.02
N SER A 40 -21.84 -2.83 33.36
CA SER A 40 -22.27 -3.89 34.26
C SER A 40 -22.55 -3.35 35.68
N PRO A 41 -23.63 -3.77 36.33
CA PRO A 41 -23.83 -3.49 37.76
C PRO A 41 -22.89 -4.27 38.67
N GLU A 42 -22.24 -5.34 38.17
CA GLU A 42 -21.38 -6.22 38.96
C GLU A 42 -19.92 -5.73 38.98
N ALA A 43 -19.49 -4.97 37.97
CA ALA A 43 -18.14 -4.44 37.84
C ALA A 43 -18.13 -3.27 36.84
N PRO A 44 -17.13 -2.35 36.89
CA PRO A 44 -17.03 -1.21 35.96
C PRO A 44 -16.55 -1.65 34.57
N VAL A 45 -17.24 -2.60 33.94
CA VAL A 45 -16.94 -3.12 32.62
C VAL A 45 -18.15 -2.95 31.68
N PRO A 46 -17.94 -2.69 30.38
CA PRO A 46 -19.03 -2.59 29.42
C PRO A 46 -19.70 -3.93 29.19
N ILE A 47 -21.02 -3.94 29.02
CA ILE A 47 -21.79 -5.10 28.57
C ILE A 47 -21.93 -5.00 27.05
N LEU A 48 -21.37 -5.96 26.34
CA LEU A 48 -21.53 -6.10 24.90
C LEU A 48 -22.73 -6.97 24.59
N LYS A 49 -23.71 -6.42 23.90
CA LYS A 49 -24.79 -7.20 23.28
C LYS A 49 -24.31 -7.72 21.92
N LYS A 50 -23.99 -9.02 21.83
CA LYS A 50 -23.52 -9.65 20.60
C LYS A 50 -24.59 -9.51 19.50
N ILE A 51 -24.17 -9.04 18.31
CA ILE A 51 -24.97 -8.91 17.11
C ILE A 51 -24.54 -9.96 16.08
N GLU A 52 -23.23 -10.10 15.87
CA GLU A 52 -22.65 -10.93 14.83
C GLU A 52 -21.34 -11.57 15.30
N GLU A 53 -21.00 -12.71 14.74
CA GLU A 53 -19.65 -13.26 14.84
C GLU A 53 -19.14 -13.72 13.47
N GLN A 54 -17.86 -13.55 13.28
CA GLN A 54 -17.16 -13.90 12.04
C GLN A 54 -15.89 -14.66 12.34
N TYR A 55 -15.58 -15.66 11.52
CA TYR A 55 -14.33 -16.39 11.58
C TYR A 55 -13.52 -16.15 10.32
N ARG A 56 -12.22 -15.91 10.46
CA ARG A 56 -11.30 -15.64 9.37
C ARG A 56 -10.01 -16.43 9.52
N LEU A 57 -9.33 -16.68 8.40
CA LEU A 57 -8.01 -17.30 8.39
C LEU A 57 -6.96 -16.29 8.90
N GLY A 58 -6.15 -16.70 9.88
CA GLY A 58 -5.00 -15.94 10.39
C GLY A 58 -3.68 -16.66 10.14
N GLY A 59 -2.57 -15.97 10.30
CA GLY A 59 -1.22 -16.50 10.13
C GLY A 59 -0.99 -17.17 8.78
N ALA A 60 -0.42 -18.36 8.76
CA ALA A 60 -0.16 -19.12 7.55
C ALA A 60 -1.43 -19.36 6.70
N GLY A 61 -2.61 -19.44 7.34
CA GLY A 61 -3.91 -19.53 6.66
C GLY A 61 -4.24 -18.28 5.86
N ASN A 62 -3.98 -17.10 6.44
CA ASN A 62 -4.19 -15.81 5.77
C ASN A 62 -3.18 -15.60 4.62
N VAL A 63 -1.91 -15.96 4.81
CA VAL A 63 -0.91 -15.93 3.73
C VAL A 63 -1.37 -16.80 2.56
N ALA A 64 -1.86 -18.01 2.83
CA ALA A 64 -2.37 -18.92 1.79
C ALA A 64 -3.62 -18.36 1.09
N ALA A 65 -4.53 -17.71 1.84
CA ALA A 65 -5.71 -17.06 1.27
C ALA A 65 -5.34 -15.87 0.37
N ASN A 66 -4.34 -15.08 0.74
CA ASN A 66 -3.80 -14.01 -0.10
C ASN A 66 -3.20 -14.56 -1.41
N LEU A 67 -2.42 -15.65 -1.37
CA LEU A 67 -1.95 -16.31 -2.61
C LEU A 67 -3.11 -16.75 -3.50
N ARG A 68 -4.18 -17.30 -2.90
CA ARG A 68 -5.39 -17.68 -3.65
C ARG A 68 -6.07 -16.49 -4.29
N GLY A 69 -6.10 -15.34 -3.62
CA GLY A 69 -6.62 -14.09 -4.17
C GLY A 69 -5.85 -13.59 -5.41
N PHE A 70 -4.57 -13.92 -5.53
CA PHE A 70 -3.78 -13.75 -6.76
C PHE A 70 -4.05 -14.83 -7.82
N GLY A 71 -4.93 -15.81 -7.55
CA GLY A 71 -5.23 -16.92 -8.47
C GLY A 71 -4.23 -18.08 -8.39
N ILE A 72 -3.28 -18.08 -7.47
CA ILE A 72 -2.24 -19.11 -7.32
C ILE A 72 -2.81 -20.32 -6.59
N LYS A 73 -2.70 -21.52 -7.14
CA LYS A 73 -3.02 -22.77 -6.41
C LYS A 73 -2.12 -22.86 -5.18
N THR A 74 -2.70 -23.22 -4.02
CA THR A 74 -1.97 -23.15 -2.76
C THR A 74 -2.27 -24.37 -1.89
N ALA A 75 -1.24 -24.89 -1.23
CA ALA A 75 -1.35 -25.87 -0.17
C ALA A 75 -0.72 -25.33 1.11
N VAL A 76 -1.23 -25.78 2.27
CA VAL A 76 -0.67 -25.44 3.56
C VAL A 76 -0.12 -26.64 4.29
N ILE A 77 0.99 -26.44 5.02
CA ILE A 77 1.47 -27.32 6.09
C ILE A 77 1.39 -26.51 7.37
N GLY A 78 0.66 -27.02 8.34
CA GLY A 78 0.48 -26.38 9.64
C GLY A 78 -0.14 -27.34 10.64
N VAL A 79 -0.33 -26.83 11.85
CA VAL A 79 -0.86 -27.61 12.97
C VAL A 79 -2.19 -27.02 13.42
N THR A 80 -3.13 -27.88 13.77
CA THR A 80 -4.41 -27.53 14.40
C THR A 80 -4.71 -28.50 15.54
N GLY A 81 -5.64 -28.13 16.40
CA GLY A 81 -6.18 -29.02 17.42
C GLY A 81 -7.12 -30.08 16.86
N LYS A 82 -7.72 -30.87 17.79
CA LYS A 82 -8.83 -31.78 17.53
C LYS A 82 -10.13 -31.21 18.11
N ASP A 83 -10.40 -29.93 17.81
CA ASP A 83 -11.46 -29.12 18.40
C ASP A 83 -12.39 -28.53 17.33
N SER A 84 -13.45 -27.83 17.75
CA SER A 84 -14.41 -27.17 16.88
C SER A 84 -13.75 -26.06 16.02
N ASN A 85 -12.79 -25.33 16.58
CA ASN A 85 -12.08 -24.26 15.87
C ASN A 85 -11.25 -24.81 14.70
N SER A 86 -10.68 -26.01 14.87
CA SER A 86 -10.01 -26.72 13.77
C SER A 86 -10.96 -27.06 12.62
N LEU A 87 -12.19 -27.46 12.89
CA LEU A 87 -13.19 -27.76 11.85
C LEU A 87 -13.57 -26.50 11.10
N ILE A 88 -13.77 -25.39 11.81
CA ILE A 88 -14.04 -24.07 11.21
C ILE A 88 -12.87 -23.64 10.32
N LEU A 89 -11.64 -23.72 10.83
CA LEU A 89 -10.44 -23.33 10.08
C LEU A 89 -10.28 -24.16 8.80
N GLU A 90 -10.44 -25.49 8.89
CA GLU A 90 -10.38 -26.35 7.70
C GLU A 90 -11.49 -26.09 6.69
N LYS A 91 -12.70 -25.76 7.16
CA LYS A 91 -13.81 -25.34 6.29
C LYS A 91 -13.44 -24.08 5.53
N LEU A 92 -12.94 -23.05 6.21
CA LEU A 92 -12.48 -21.78 5.58
C LEU A 92 -11.35 -22.01 4.56
N LEU A 93 -10.38 -22.88 4.87
CA LEU A 93 -9.33 -23.25 3.92
C LEU A 93 -9.91 -23.90 2.65
N LYS A 94 -10.87 -24.83 2.81
CA LYS A 94 -11.52 -25.51 1.69
C LYS A 94 -12.37 -24.56 0.85
N GLU A 95 -13.12 -23.65 1.46
CA GLU A 95 -13.90 -22.62 0.77
C GLU A 95 -13.01 -21.72 -0.10
N LYS A 96 -11.80 -21.43 0.36
CA LYS A 96 -10.79 -20.71 -0.42
C LYS A 96 -10.00 -21.60 -1.40
N LEU A 97 -10.40 -22.88 -1.58
CA LEU A 97 -9.72 -23.84 -2.44
C LEU A 97 -8.24 -24.04 -2.08
N ILE A 98 -7.90 -24.00 -0.81
CA ILE A 98 -6.56 -24.26 -0.29
C ILE A 98 -6.46 -25.73 0.12
N SER A 99 -5.43 -26.44 -0.37
CA SER A 99 -5.22 -27.84 -0.03
C SER A 99 -4.78 -28.00 1.44
N THR A 100 -5.56 -28.78 2.20
CA THR A 100 -5.30 -29.09 3.61
C THR A 100 -4.54 -30.39 3.83
N SER A 101 -4.02 -31.02 2.76
CA SER A 101 -3.33 -32.32 2.84
C SER A 101 -2.08 -32.31 3.73
N GLY A 102 -1.53 -31.14 4.01
CA GLY A 102 -0.40 -30.91 4.90
C GLY A 102 -0.78 -30.62 6.36
N VAL A 103 -2.06 -30.43 6.68
CA VAL A 103 -2.51 -30.13 8.05
C VAL A 103 -2.28 -31.33 8.97
N ILE A 104 -1.73 -31.08 10.16
CA ILE A 104 -1.43 -32.06 11.20
C ILE A 104 -2.30 -31.74 12.42
N LYS A 105 -3.00 -32.74 12.92
CA LYS A 105 -3.82 -32.65 14.14
C LYS A 105 -2.97 -32.96 15.36
N THR A 106 -3.06 -32.12 16.40
CA THR A 106 -2.42 -32.35 17.71
C THR A 106 -3.46 -32.37 18.84
N ASN A 107 -3.01 -32.64 20.06
CA ASN A 107 -3.88 -32.55 21.23
C ASN A 107 -3.91 -31.12 21.83
N GLN A 108 -3.05 -30.23 21.36
CA GLN A 108 -3.10 -28.80 21.72
C GLN A 108 -4.29 -28.12 21.02
N PRO A 109 -4.93 -27.12 21.63
CA PRO A 109 -6.01 -26.39 21.01
C PRO A 109 -5.57 -25.66 19.73
N THR A 110 -6.49 -25.47 18.81
CA THR A 110 -6.27 -24.64 17.63
C THR A 110 -6.03 -23.20 18.04
N THR A 111 -4.88 -22.65 17.70
CA THR A 111 -4.57 -21.23 17.98
C THR A 111 -5.69 -20.34 17.50
N THR A 112 -6.31 -19.60 18.42
CA THR A 112 -7.45 -18.74 18.14
C THR A 112 -7.23 -17.35 18.76
N LYS A 113 -7.50 -16.31 17.97
CA LYS A 113 -7.44 -14.91 18.42
C LYS A 113 -8.84 -14.31 18.34
N THR A 114 -9.50 -14.21 19.49
CA THR A 114 -10.85 -13.64 19.57
C THR A 114 -10.77 -12.15 19.83
N ARG A 115 -11.34 -11.34 18.93
CA ARG A 115 -11.46 -9.90 19.05
C ARG A 115 -12.90 -9.52 19.31
N VAL A 116 -13.14 -8.83 20.40
CA VAL A 116 -14.46 -8.31 20.80
C VAL A 116 -14.52 -6.84 20.42
N LEU A 117 -15.48 -6.48 19.56
CA LEU A 117 -15.64 -5.11 19.03
C LEU A 117 -17.00 -4.53 19.42
N GLY A 118 -16.98 -3.32 20.01
CA GLY A 118 -18.15 -2.49 20.26
C GLY A 118 -18.22 -1.37 19.22
N GLY A 119 -19.15 -1.47 18.26
CA GLY A 119 -19.14 -0.59 17.11
C GLY A 119 -17.84 -0.72 16.29
N GLN A 120 -17.05 0.34 16.19
CA GLN A 120 -15.76 0.33 15.47
C GLN A 120 -14.53 0.16 16.41
N GLN A 121 -14.75 0.05 17.72
CA GLN A 121 -13.66 0.00 18.71
C GLN A 121 -13.42 -1.44 19.19
N GLN A 122 -12.16 -1.90 19.13
CA GLN A 122 -11.77 -3.14 19.78
C GLN A 122 -11.72 -2.94 21.30
N LEU A 123 -12.51 -3.74 22.03
CA LEU A 123 -12.62 -3.67 23.49
C LEU A 123 -11.65 -4.62 24.16
N LEU A 124 -11.53 -5.83 23.62
CA LEU A 124 -10.75 -6.91 24.21
C LEU A 124 -10.23 -7.83 23.12
N ARG A 125 -9.06 -8.43 23.37
CA ARG A 125 -8.56 -9.57 22.61
C ARG A 125 -8.26 -10.72 23.56
N ILE A 126 -8.76 -11.90 23.23
CA ILE A 126 -8.51 -13.14 23.93
C ILE A 126 -7.67 -14.02 23.01
N ASP A 127 -6.47 -14.38 23.46
CA ASP A 127 -5.55 -15.23 22.71
C ASP A 127 -5.54 -16.63 23.35
N ASP A 128 -6.13 -17.62 22.68
CA ASP A 128 -6.03 -19.03 23.02
C ASP A 128 -4.91 -19.63 22.17
N GLU A 129 -3.72 -19.70 22.75
CA GLU A 129 -2.51 -20.08 22.03
C GLU A 129 -1.54 -20.86 22.92
N ASN A 130 -1.03 -21.96 22.36
CA ASN A 130 -0.01 -22.78 23.00
C ASN A 130 1.12 -23.10 22.00
N ILE A 131 2.29 -23.42 22.52
CA ILE A 131 3.39 -23.94 21.70
C ILE A 131 3.04 -25.37 21.33
N SER A 132 2.91 -25.64 20.03
CA SER A 132 2.50 -26.95 19.53
C SER A 132 3.65 -27.96 19.62
N GLU A 133 3.41 -29.08 20.31
CA GLU A 133 4.27 -30.25 20.20
C GLU A 133 3.95 -30.98 18.88
N VAL A 134 4.86 -30.87 17.93
CA VAL A 134 4.68 -31.45 16.59
C VAL A 134 5.48 -32.73 16.48
N ASN A 135 4.83 -33.82 16.04
CA ASN A 135 5.55 -35.03 15.68
C ASN A 135 6.43 -34.72 14.44
N GLU A 136 7.74 -34.56 14.67
CA GLU A 136 8.70 -34.21 13.60
C GLU A 136 8.70 -35.21 12.44
N ALA A 137 8.57 -36.52 12.72
CA ALA A 137 8.57 -37.55 11.67
C ALA A 137 7.35 -37.38 10.73
N LEU A 138 6.17 -37.10 11.32
CA LEU A 138 4.97 -36.83 10.55
C LEU A 138 5.09 -35.52 9.78
N LEU A 139 5.61 -34.48 10.40
CA LEU A 139 5.85 -33.18 9.75
C LEU A 139 6.77 -33.34 8.52
N PHE A 140 7.90 -34.02 8.69
CA PHE A 140 8.84 -34.25 7.60
C PHE A 140 8.25 -35.10 6.49
N LYS A 141 7.45 -36.11 6.83
CA LYS A 141 6.69 -36.92 5.83
C LYS A 141 5.75 -36.03 4.98
N LYS A 142 5.04 -35.07 5.62
CA LYS A 142 4.18 -34.12 4.92
C LYS A 142 4.95 -33.14 4.06
N ILE A 143 6.06 -32.60 4.58
CA ILE A 143 6.97 -31.73 3.81
C ILE A 143 7.48 -32.49 2.59
N ASP A 144 8.06 -33.66 2.75
CA ASP A 144 8.63 -34.44 1.66
C ASP A 144 7.56 -34.78 0.59
N ALA A 145 6.34 -35.14 1.01
CA ALA A 145 5.24 -35.44 0.10
C ALA A 145 4.82 -34.24 -0.78
N LEU A 146 4.74 -33.04 -0.20
CA LEU A 146 4.39 -31.83 -0.95
C LEU A 146 5.59 -31.29 -1.75
N MET A 147 6.81 -31.38 -1.25
CA MET A 147 8.02 -30.99 -1.97
C MET A 147 8.29 -31.84 -3.22
N ARG A 148 7.85 -33.12 -3.22
CA ARG A 148 7.91 -33.98 -4.46
C ARG A 148 7.02 -33.45 -5.58
N LYS A 149 5.98 -32.67 -5.27
CA LYS A 149 5.08 -32.03 -6.27
C LYS A 149 5.66 -30.75 -6.85
N ASN A 150 6.89 -30.40 -6.51
CA ASN A 150 7.64 -29.25 -7.01
C ASN A 150 6.85 -27.93 -6.92
N PRO A 151 6.61 -27.34 -5.71
CA PRO A 151 6.04 -26.00 -5.59
C PRO A 151 6.95 -25.01 -6.29
N SER A 152 6.36 -23.98 -6.88
CA SER A 152 7.11 -22.91 -7.55
C SER A 152 7.67 -21.90 -6.54
N ILE A 153 7.12 -21.85 -5.34
CA ILE A 153 7.56 -21.00 -4.24
C ILE A 153 7.19 -21.62 -2.88
N ILE A 154 8.01 -21.35 -1.88
CA ILE A 154 7.74 -21.74 -0.49
C ILE A 154 7.68 -20.46 0.36
N ILE A 155 6.65 -20.35 1.19
CA ILE A 155 6.52 -19.30 2.19
C ILE A 155 6.57 -19.93 3.58
N LEU A 156 7.45 -19.41 4.43
CA LEU A 156 7.54 -19.75 5.84
C LEU A 156 6.88 -18.62 6.65
N SER A 157 5.71 -18.90 7.24
CA SER A 157 4.95 -17.94 8.07
C SER A 157 5.13 -18.32 9.53
N ASP A 158 6.11 -17.69 10.18
CA ASP A 158 6.55 -18.02 11.54
C ASP A 158 5.92 -17.06 12.56
N TYR A 159 5.15 -17.62 13.49
CA TYR A 159 4.55 -16.91 14.62
C TYR A 159 5.07 -17.45 15.97
N ALA A 160 6.17 -18.23 15.94
CA ALA A 160 6.80 -18.85 17.11
C ALA A 160 5.86 -19.78 17.91
N LYS A 161 4.97 -20.51 17.20
CA LYS A 161 4.06 -21.49 17.82
C LYS A 161 4.57 -22.95 17.75
N GLY A 162 5.88 -23.13 17.48
CA GLY A 162 6.59 -24.41 17.62
C GLY A 162 6.79 -25.19 16.31
N LEU A 163 5.99 -24.95 15.25
CA LEU A 163 6.13 -25.67 13.99
C LEU A 163 7.47 -25.37 13.31
N LEU A 164 7.81 -24.08 13.21
CA LEU A 164 8.98 -23.59 12.50
C LEU A 164 10.17 -23.39 13.44
N ASN A 165 10.73 -24.48 13.97
CA ASN A 165 12.00 -24.44 14.66
C ASN A 165 13.19 -24.41 13.67
N GLN A 166 14.40 -24.15 14.18
CA GLN A 166 15.61 -24.03 13.35
C GLN A 166 15.86 -25.28 12.48
N ARG A 167 15.67 -26.48 13.04
CA ARG A 167 15.89 -27.76 12.33
C ARG A 167 14.89 -27.92 11.18
N THR A 168 13.63 -27.60 11.42
CA THR A 168 12.57 -27.67 10.39
C THR A 168 12.85 -26.69 9.24
N ILE A 169 13.15 -25.43 9.57
CA ILE A 169 13.43 -24.40 8.57
C ILE A 169 14.65 -24.76 7.74
N GLN A 170 15.75 -25.17 8.37
CA GLN A 170 16.97 -25.51 7.65
C GLN A 170 16.80 -26.76 6.77
N LYS A 171 15.99 -27.74 7.17
CA LYS A 171 15.63 -28.88 6.30
C LYS A 171 14.84 -28.41 5.07
N ILE A 172 13.85 -27.54 5.24
CA ILE A 172 13.05 -27.00 4.13
C ILE A 172 13.96 -26.23 3.16
N ILE A 173 14.80 -25.33 3.66
CA ILE A 173 15.73 -24.54 2.85
C ILE A 173 16.69 -25.46 2.06
N LYS A 174 17.22 -26.49 2.70
CA LYS A 174 18.11 -27.45 2.04
C LYS A 174 17.45 -28.15 0.86
N ILE A 175 16.20 -28.66 1.06
CA ILE A 175 15.45 -29.34 -0.01
C ILE A 175 15.08 -28.32 -1.10
N ALA A 176 14.63 -27.12 -0.76
CA ALA A 176 14.27 -26.07 -1.69
C ALA A 176 15.46 -25.67 -2.57
N LYS A 177 16.65 -25.51 -1.97
CA LYS A 177 17.89 -25.18 -2.69
C LYS A 177 18.25 -26.25 -3.72
N GLN A 178 18.12 -27.53 -3.37
CA GLN A 178 18.39 -28.64 -4.29
C GLN A 178 17.46 -28.64 -5.49
N LYS A 179 16.26 -28.08 -5.35
CA LYS A 179 15.22 -28.01 -6.37
C LYS A 179 15.11 -26.64 -7.05
N ASN A 180 15.98 -25.68 -6.69
CA ASN A 180 15.91 -24.27 -7.14
C ASN A 180 14.56 -23.60 -6.85
N ILE A 181 13.92 -23.95 -5.74
CA ILE A 181 12.66 -23.36 -5.33
C ILE A 181 12.95 -22.17 -4.39
N PRO A 182 12.48 -20.95 -4.69
CA PRO A 182 12.67 -19.80 -3.82
C PRO A 182 11.89 -19.96 -2.51
N VAL A 183 12.53 -19.52 -1.40
CA VAL A 183 11.96 -19.51 -0.05
C VAL A 183 11.87 -18.09 0.43
N ILE A 184 10.66 -17.67 0.85
CA ILE A 184 10.42 -16.40 1.52
C ILE A 184 10.00 -16.71 2.96
N ALA A 185 10.52 -15.97 3.93
CA ALA A 185 10.18 -16.18 5.34
C ALA A 185 9.74 -14.88 6.01
N ASP A 186 8.63 -14.96 6.75
CA ASP A 186 8.21 -13.94 7.70
C ASP A 186 8.73 -14.35 9.08
N PRO A 187 9.72 -13.62 9.64
CA PRO A 187 10.45 -14.10 10.79
C PRO A 187 9.75 -13.76 12.11
N LYS A 188 9.97 -14.61 13.12
CA LYS A 188 9.62 -14.34 14.52
C LYS A 188 10.75 -14.72 15.46
N GLY A 189 10.92 -13.94 16.53
CA GLY A 189 11.98 -14.13 17.52
C GLY A 189 13.24 -13.37 17.16
N SER A 190 14.35 -13.71 17.84
CA SER A 190 15.63 -12.99 17.78
C SER A 190 16.76 -13.74 17.05
N SER A 191 16.54 -15.01 16.65
CA SER A 191 17.58 -15.81 16.00
C SER A 191 17.52 -15.67 14.47
N ILE A 192 18.45 -14.92 13.92
CA ILE A 192 18.61 -14.76 12.47
C ILE A 192 19.15 -16.02 11.80
N GLU A 193 19.98 -16.79 12.52
CA GLU A 193 20.58 -18.06 12.06
C GLU A 193 19.53 -19.06 11.63
N LYS A 194 18.36 -19.01 12.27
CA LYS A 194 17.19 -19.83 11.96
C LYS A 194 16.81 -19.73 10.46
N TYR A 195 17.01 -18.57 9.85
CA TYR A 195 16.62 -18.26 8.47
C TYR A 195 17.81 -18.26 7.48
N GLN A 196 18.96 -18.82 7.87
CA GLN A 196 20.13 -18.88 7.00
C GLN A 196 19.79 -19.51 5.65
N GLY A 197 20.10 -18.81 4.56
CA GLY A 197 19.93 -19.29 3.20
C GLY A 197 18.57 -19.00 2.55
N VAL A 198 17.65 -18.29 3.23
CA VAL A 198 16.39 -17.85 2.59
C VAL A 198 16.64 -16.83 1.48
N ASN A 199 15.79 -16.83 0.48
CA ASN A 199 15.88 -15.87 -0.63
C ASN A 199 15.42 -14.48 -0.20
N ILE A 200 14.34 -14.39 0.59
CA ILE A 200 13.81 -13.12 1.10
C ILE A 200 13.33 -13.32 2.54
N LEU A 201 13.67 -12.36 3.41
CA LEU A 201 13.16 -12.26 4.77
C LEU A 201 12.32 -10.97 4.88
N THR A 202 11.13 -11.04 5.52
CA THR A 202 10.16 -9.94 5.55
C THR A 202 9.84 -9.41 6.96
N PRO A 203 10.83 -9.04 7.78
CA PRO A 203 10.58 -8.53 9.12
C PRO A 203 9.88 -7.16 9.08
N ASN A 204 9.04 -6.87 10.07
CA ASN A 204 8.72 -5.50 10.39
C ASN A 204 9.87 -4.85 11.20
N LYS A 205 9.78 -3.51 11.43
CA LYS A 205 10.85 -2.79 12.12
C LYS A 205 11.16 -3.36 13.52
N LYS A 206 10.13 -3.77 14.28
CA LYS A 206 10.29 -4.36 15.61
C LYS A 206 10.98 -5.73 15.55
N GLU A 207 10.60 -6.54 14.59
CA GLU A 207 11.22 -7.85 14.35
C GLU A 207 12.66 -7.71 13.85
N ALA A 208 12.93 -6.74 12.98
CA ALA A 208 14.29 -6.44 12.53
C ALA A 208 15.21 -6.02 13.69
N LEU A 209 14.71 -5.23 14.63
CA LEU A 209 15.42 -4.87 15.85
C LEU A 209 15.65 -6.10 16.76
N ALA A 210 14.62 -6.92 16.96
CA ALA A 210 14.76 -8.16 17.74
C ALA A 210 15.79 -9.11 17.13
N LEU A 211 15.77 -9.31 15.80
CA LEU A 211 16.80 -10.08 15.07
C LEU A 211 18.20 -9.46 15.22
N ALA A 212 18.27 -8.14 15.36
CA ALA A 212 19.51 -7.44 15.63
C ALA A 212 19.98 -7.59 17.10
N GLY A 213 19.18 -8.19 18.00
CA GLY A 213 19.47 -8.30 19.42
C GLY A 213 19.38 -6.96 20.16
N GLU A 214 18.57 -6.03 19.67
CA GLU A 214 18.46 -4.66 20.15
C GLU A 214 16.99 -4.24 20.26
N GLU A 215 16.64 -3.45 21.26
CA GLU A 215 15.30 -2.88 21.39
C GLU A 215 15.18 -1.53 20.65
N ASN A 216 16.29 -0.80 20.60
CA ASN A 216 16.37 0.49 19.91
C ASN A 216 17.75 0.65 19.26
N LEU A 217 17.76 0.99 17.99
CA LEU A 217 18.99 1.20 17.22
C LEU A 217 18.77 2.34 16.22
N ALA A 218 19.77 3.20 16.05
CA ALA A 218 19.77 4.20 14.99
C ALA A 218 19.62 3.53 13.62
N GLU A 219 18.89 4.13 12.72
CA GLU A 219 18.51 3.54 11.43
C GLU A 219 19.71 3.08 10.61
N GLU A 220 20.75 3.92 10.54
CA GLU A 220 22.00 3.59 9.84
C GLU A 220 22.71 2.36 10.41
N LYS A 221 22.73 2.22 11.74
CA LYS A 221 23.32 1.06 12.42
C LYS A 221 22.52 -0.21 12.16
N LEU A 222 21.18 -0.11 12.16
CA LEU A 222 20.29 -1.21 11.81
C LEU A 222 20.54 -1.65 10.36
N ASP A 223 20.62 -0.71 9.42
CA ASP A 223 20.89 -0.97 8.01
C ASP A 223 22.25 -1.69 7.81
N MET A 224 23.30 -1.25 8.52
CA MET A 224 24.60 -1.92 8.49
C MET A 224 24.51 -3.35 9.02
N LYS A 225 23.81 -3.56 10.14
CA LYS A 225 23.64 -4.88 10.74
C LYS A 225 22.84 -5.83 9.85
N LEU A 226 21.74 -5.37 9.26
CA LEU A 226 20.94 -6.16 8.32
C LEU A 226 21.72 -6.50 7.03
N ARG A 227 22.55 -5.57 6.52
CA ARG A 227 23.46 -5.86 5.39
C ARG A 227 24.51 -6.92 5.75
N SER A 228 25.06 -6.88 6.97
CA SER A 228 25.98 -7.91 7.44
C SER A 228 25.31 -9.28 7.50
N TYR A 229 24.03 -9.35 7.91
CA TYR A 229 23.25 -10.58 7.93
C TYR A 229 23.02 -11.17 6.54
N CYS A 230 22.74 -10.33 5.53
CA CYS A 230 22.66 -10.79 4.15
C CYS A 230 23.97 -11.49 3.70
N LYS A 231 25.13 -11.02 4.19
CA LYS A 231 26.44 -11.63 3.86
C LYS A 231 26.71 -12.88 4.71
N GLN A 232 26.63 -12.76 6.02
CA GLN A 232 27.01 -13.80 6.99
C GLN A 232 26.09 -15.01 6.91
N PHE A 233 24.78 -14.83 6.81
CA PHE A 233 23.79 -15.91 6.79
C PHE A 233 23.29 -16.24 5.38
N ASN A 234 23.94 -15.71 4.33
CA ASN A 234 23.55 -15.92 2.95
C ASN A 234 22.07 -15.71 2.68
N ILE A 235 21.48 -14.65 3.27
CA ILE A 235 20.11 -14.21 3.01
C ILE A 235 20.13 -13.38 1.73
N GLY A 236 19.27 -13.71 0.77
CA GLY A 236 19.28 -13.04 -0.53
C GLY A 236 18.91 -11.56 -0.42
N ASN A 237 17.79 -11.25 0.22
CA ASN A 237 17.29 -9.90 0.47
C ASN A 237 16.54 -9.84 1.81
N ILE A 238 16.52 -8.67 2.45
CA ILE A 238 15.63 -8.38 3.56
C ILE A 238 14.68 -7.26 3.13
N ALA A 239 13.39 -7.54 3.14
CA ALA A 239 12.33 -6.59 2.80
C ALA A 239 11.64 -6.14 4.09
N MET A 240 12.22 -5.17 4.79
CA MET A 240 11.72 -4.69 6.08
C MET A 240 10.51 -3.76 5.91
N THR A 241 9.36 -4.15 6.47
CA THR A 241 8.16 -3.31 6.45
C THR A 241 8.22 -2.18 7.48
N GLN A 242 7.88 -0.94 7.07
CA GLN A 242 7.99 0.26 7.89
C GLN A 242 6.65 1.06 7.96
N GLY A 243 5.53 0.38 7.83
CA GLY A 243 4.20 1.01 7.86
C GLY A 243 4.03 2.09 6.79
N SER A 244 3.74 3.32 7.19
CA SER A 244 3.52 4.46 6.28
C SER A 244 4.76 4.87 5.47
N LEU A 245 5.95 4.44 5.85
CA LEU A 245 7.18 4.69 5.08
C LEU A 245 7.38 3.68 3.94
N GLY A 246 6.64 2.57 3.93
CA GLY A 246 6.72 1.55 2.90
C GLY A 246 7.62 0.38 3.26
N ILE A 247 8.38 -0.13 2.28
CA ILE A 247 9.25 -1.29 2.45
C ILE A 247 10.69 -0.91 2.17
N LYS A 248 11.57 -1.16 3.14
CA LYS A 248 13.01 -1.00 2.98
C LYS A 248 13.61 -2.30 2.46
N LEU A 249 14.20 -2.25 1.27
CA LEU A 249 14.93 -3.37 0.67
C LEU A 249 16.40 -3.28 1.02
N VAL A 250 16.86 -4.24 1.81
CA VAL A 250 18.28 -4.38 2.19
C VAL A 250 18.88 -5.56 1.42
N LYS A 251 19.95 -5.30 0.70
CA LYS A 251 20.78 -6.27 -0.02
C LYS A 251 22.18 -6.29 0.58
N LYS A 252 23.03 -7.21 0.13
CA LYS A 252 24.44 -7.32 0.60
C LYS A 252 25.19 -5.99 0.55
N ASN A 253 24.97 -5.16 -0.45
CA ASN A 253 25.72 -3.92 -0.69
C ASN A 253 24.89 -2.63 -0.73
N THR A 254 23.57 -2.73 -0.86
CA THR A 254 22.69 -1.59 -1.07
C THR A 254 21.49 -1.61 -0.14
N VAL A 255 20.98 -0.42 0.16
CA VAL A 255 19.70 -0.20 0.83
C VAL A 255 18.89 0.74 -0.04
N SER A 256 17.62 0.44 -0.24
CA SER A 256 16.67 1.30 -0.95
C SER A 256 15.30 1.26 -0.28
N ILE A 257 14.51 2.29 -0.44
CA ILE A 257 13.16 2.39 0.10
C ILE A 257 12.17 2.39 -1.05
N ILE A 258 11.18 1.51 -0.98
CA ILE A 258 10.02 1.49 -1.85
C ILE A 258 8.90 2.17 -1.05
N PRO A 259 8.50 3.42 -1.41
CA PRO A 259 7.56 4.19 -0.61
C PRO A 259 6.19 3.54 -0.56
N ALA A 260 5.49 3.69 0.56
CA ALA A 260 4.11 3.20 0.69
C ALA A 260 3.15 3.98 -0.22
N THR A 261 2.08 3.33 -0.62
CA THR A 261 0.95 4.00 -1.27
C THR A 261 0.29 4.95 -0.28
N LYS A 262 0.07 6.20 -0.70
CA LYS A 262 -0.64 7.19 0.13
C LYS A 262 -2.11 6.80 0.24
N LEU A 263 -2.57 6.55 1.46
CA LEU A 263 -3.95 6.18 1.75
C LEU A 263 -4.70 7.35 2.40
N LYS A 264 -5.98 7.50 2.06
CA LYS A 264 -6.86 8.48 2.74
C LYS A 264 -7.24 8.01 4.15
N TYR A 265 -7.46 6.72 4.34
CA TYR A 265 -7.88 6.13 5.62
C TYR A 265 -7.19 4.77 5.85
N VAL A 266 -6.84 4.50 7.09
CA VAL A 266 -6.34 3.20 7.58
C VAL A 266 -7.34 2.71 8.63
N TYR A 267 -7.99 1.58 8.37
CA TYR A 267 -8.99 1.01 9.29
C TYR A 267 -8.39 -0.07 10.19
N ASP A 268 -7.66 -1.02 9.61
CA ASP A 268 -7.08 -2.13 10.36
C ASP A 268 -5.76 -2.57 9.69
N VAL A 269 -4.71 -2.69 10.48
CA VAL A 269 -3.39 -3.14 10.01
C VAL A 269 -3.18 -4.65 10.15
N SER A 270 -4.19 -5.38 10.69
CA SER A 270 -4.11 -6.83 10.87
C SER A 270 -3.99 -7.55 9.54
N GLY A 271 -3.03 -8.47 9.42
CA GLY A 271 -2.79 -9.23 8.20
C GLY A 271 -2.05 -8.48 7.08
N ALA A 272 -1.62 -7.22 7.30
CA ALA A 272 -0.82 -6.48 6.32
C ALA A 272 0.50 -7.19 5.99
N GLY A 273 1.20 -7.74 6.98
CA GLY A 273 2.42 -8.54 6.79
C GLY A 273 2.17 -9.79 5.94
N ASP A 274 1.09 -10.52 6.24
CA ASP A 274 0.67 -11.70 5.46
C ASP A 274 0.39 -11.34 3.99
N THR A 275 -0.23 -10.17 3.76
CA THR A 275 -0.48 -9.67 2.40
C THR A 275 0.81 -9.28 1.71
N VAL A 276 1.75 -8.63 2.41
CA VAL A 276 3.06 -8.26 1.85
C VAL A 276 3.82 -9.49 1.38
N ILE A 277 3.99 -10.51 2.25
CA ILE A 277 4.76 -11.71 1.89
C ILE A 277 4.10 -12.49 0.75
N ALA A 278 2.77 -12.62 0.74
CA ALA A 278 2.03 -13.29 -0.33
C ALA A 278 2.14 -12.51 -1.66
N SER A 279 2.11 -11.18 -1.61
CA SER A 279 2.24 -10.33 -2.81
C SER A 279 3.65 -10.38 -3.40
N ILE A 280 4.69 -10.40 -2.56
CA ILE A 280 6.08 -10.61 -3.00
C ILE A 280 6.19 -11.96 -3.71
N ALA A 281 5.63 -13.02 -3.11
CA ALA A 281 5.62 -14.35 -3.69
C ALA A 281 4.89 -14.38 -5.05
N ALA A 282 3.71 -13.78 -5.14
CA ALA A 282 2.95 -13.66 -6.38
C ALA A 282 3.71 -12.89 -7.47
N GLY A 283 4.36 -11.79 -7.10
CA GLY A 283 5.21 -11.01 -8.00
C GLY A 283 6.38 -11.81 -8.57
N LEU A 284 7.10 -12.56 -7.72
CA LEU A 284 8.20 -13.42 -8.16
C LEU A 284 7.72 -14.56 -9.06
N MET A 285 6.59 -15.19 -8.75
CA MET A 285 5.97 -16.21 -9.60
C MET A 285 5.53 -15.64 -10.96
N ALA A 286 5.17 -14.35 -11.00
CA ALA A 286 4.91 -13.63 -12.24
C ALA A 286 6.18 -13.14 -12.96
N ASN A 287 7.37 -13.57 -12.53
CA ASN A 287 8.68 -13.17 -13.05
C ASN A 287 8.99 -11.68 -12.93
N LEU A 288 8.42 -10.99 -11.94
CA LEU A 288 8.82 -9.63 -11.61
C LEU A 288 10.21 -9.61 -10.97
N ASN A 289 10.96 -8.54 -11.21
CA ASN A 289 12.14 -8.27 -10.40
C ASN A 289 11.72 -7.93 -8.96
N ILE A 290 12.66 -7.98 -8.02
CA ILE A 290 12.36 -7.76 -6.60
C ILE A 290 11.75 -6.38 -6.31
N HIS A 291 12.17 -5.33 -7.02
CA HIS A 291 11.66 -3.97 -6.82
C HIS A 291 10.17 -3.88 -7.19
N ASP A 292 9.79 -4.40 -8.37
CA ASP A 292 8.41 -4.42 -8.85
C ASP A 292 7.51 -5.31 -7.96
N ALA A 293 8.06 -6.44 -7.45
CA ALA A 293 7.35 -7.29 -6.50
C ALA A 293 7.07 -6.57 -5.16
N LEU A 294 7.99 -5.72 -4.69
CA LEU A 294 7.79 -4.90 -3.50
C LEU A 294 6.83 -3.73 -3.74
N GLU A 295 6.82 -3.14 -4.94
CA GLU A 295 5.78 -2.18 -5.31
C GLU A 295 4.38 -2.82 -5.30
N LEU A 296 4.24 -4.04 -5.88
CA LEU A 296 3.00 -4.81 -5.81
C LEU A 296 2.58 -5.04 -4.36
N ALA A 297 3.51 -5.42 -3.49
CA ALA A 297 3.26 -5.67 -2.08
C ALA A 297 2.78 -4.41 -1.33
N ASN A 298 3.37 -3.24 -1.60
CA ASN A 298 2.91 -1.98 -1.03
C ASN A 298 1.49 -1.62 -1.48
N GLN A 299 1.17 -1.80 -2.76
CA GLN A 299 -0.18 -1.55 -3.28
C GLN A 299 -1.22 -2.50 -2.67
N ALA A 300 -0.89 -3.79 -2.59
CA ALA A 300 -1.77 -4.80 -2.01
C ALA A 300 -1.99 -4.57 -0.50
N ALA A 301 -0.93 -4.30 0.26
CA ALA A 301 -1.02 -3.97 1.68
C ALA A 301 -1.88 -2.72 1.91
N GLY A 302 -1.65 -1.65 1.12
CA GLY A 302 -2.45 -0.44 1.16
C GLY A 302 -3.94 -0.71 0.94
N HIS A 303 -4.28 -1.54 -0.05
CA HIS A 303 -5.67 -1.91 -0.32
C HIS A 303 -6.30 -2.69 0.85
N VAL A 304 -5.57 -3.64 1.45
CA VAL A 304 -6.10 -4.47 2.55
C VAL A 304 -6.32 -3.66 3.82
N ILE A 305 -5.39 -2.79 4.23
CA ILE A 305 -5.53 -1.98 5.45
C ILE A 305 -6.61 -0.89 5.36
N SER A 306 -7.17 -0.66 4.17
CA SER A 306 -8.35 0.18 3.96
C SER A 306 -9.67 -0.57 4.24
N LYS A 307 -9.62 -1.85 4.62
CA LYS A 307 -10.77 -2.69 4.99
C LYS A 307 -10.73 -3.05 6.48
N ILE A 308 -11.88 -3.39 7.06
CA ILE A 308 -11.95 -3.81 8.47
C ILE A 308 -11.64 -5.30 8.60
N GLY A 309 -10.71 -5.63 9.48
CA GLY A 309 -10.30 -7.00 9.83
C GLY A 309 -9.44 -7.67 8.75
N THR A 310 -8.95 -8.88 9.08
CA THR A 310 -8.09 -9.68 8.22
C THR A 310 -8.85 -10.11 6.95
N THR A 311 -8.64 -9.41 5.84
CA THR A 311 -9.30 -9.70 4.56
C THR A 311 -8.23 -10.02 3.51
N PRO A 312 -8.25 -11.21 2.89
CA PRO A 312 -7.31 -11.54 1.82
C PRO A 312 -7.47 -10.61 0.63
N ILE A 313 -6.35 -10.34 -0.05
CA ILE A 313 -6.35 -9.55 -1.30
C ILE A 313 -7.08 -10.31 -2.41
N GLU A 314 -7.84 -9.59 -3.23
CA GLU A 314 -8.39 -10.11 -4.49
C GLU A 314 -7.77 -9.33 -5.64
N LEU A 315 -7.08 -10.03 -6.56
CA LEU A 315 -6.31 -9.40 -7.64
C LEU A 315 -7.16 -8.47 -8.52
N ASN A 316 -8.41 -8.86 -8.80
CA ASN A 316 -9.31 -8.04 -9.61
C ASN A 316 -9.66 -6.71 -8.89
N GLU A 317 -9.95 -6.76 -7.59
CA GLU A 317 -10.22 -5.56 -6.78
C GLU A 317 -8.98 -4.63 -6.73
N LEU A 318 -7.78 -5.22 -6.59
CA LEU A 318 -6.53 -4.46 -6.63
C LEU A 318 -6.32 -3.77 -7.98
N ILE A 319 -6.59 -4.48 -9.08
CA ILE A 319 -6.51 -3.91 -10.44
C ILE A 319 -7.47 -2.74 -10.59
N GLU A 320 -8.71 -2.87 -10.13
CA GLU A 320 -9.71 -1.81 -10.21
C GLU A 320 -9.35 -0.60 -9.34
N ALA A 321 -8.86 -0.83 -8.12
CA ALA A 321 -8.40 0.23 -7.23
C ALA A 321 -7.25 1.05 -7.87
N ILE A 322 -6.26 0.37 -8.45
CA ILE A 322 -5.12 1.03 -9.11
C ILE A 322 -5.56 1.74 -10.41
N LYS A 323 -6.50 1.15 -11.18
CA LYS A 323 -7.09 1.82 -12.34
C LYS A 323 -7.82 3.09 -11.93
N LYS A 324 -8.64 3.03 -10.88
CA LYS A 324 -9.37 4.18 -10.35
C LYS A 324 -8.42 5.29 -9.89
N GLU A 325 -7.40 4.94 -9.13
CA GLU A 325 -6.36 5.89 -8.69
C GLU A 325 -5.62 6.53 -9.89
N SER A 326 -5.24 5.72 -10.89
CA SER A 326 -4.57 6.22 -12.09
C SER A 326 -5.48 7.10 -12.95
N LEU A 327 -6.78 6.77 -13.04
CA LEU A 327 -7.79 7.56 -13.74
C LEU A 327 -8.06 8.88 -13.01
N GLU A 328 -8.17 8.88 -11.69
CA GLU A 328 -8.34 10.10 -10.90
C GLU A 328 -7.14 11.04 -11.03
N GLN A 329 -5.92 10.51 -11.15
CA GLN A 329 -4.69 11.29 -11.33
C GLN A 329 -4.47 11.75 -12.78
N SER A 330 -4.82 10.94 -13.78
CA SER A 330 -4.72 11.31 -15.21
C SER A 330 -5.87 12.20 -15.68
N ASN A 331 -7.04 12.11 -15.04
CA ASN A 331 -8.23 12.89 -15.39
C ASN A 331 -8.12 14.39 -15.05
N LYS A 332 -7.12 14.83 -14.28
CA LYS A 332 -6.92 16.25 -13.99
C LYS A 332 -6.09 16.97 -15.05
N ILE A 333 -5.15 16.28 -15.70
CA ILE A 333 -4.35 16.86 -16.79
C ILE A 333 -5.10 16.63 -18.10
N LEU A 334 -5.73 17.68 -18.61
CA LEU A 334 -6.62 17.60 -19.76
C LEU A 334 -6.00 18.27 -20.99
N SER A 335 -6.28 17.69 -22.17
CA SER A 335 -6.15 18.44 -23.40
C SER A 335 -7.18 19.59 -23.39
N PHE A 336 -6.91 20.63 -24.18
CA PHE A 336 -7.87 21.74 -24.25
C PHE A 336 -9.25 21.26 -24.75
N ALA A 337 -9.28 20.33 -25.71
CA ALA A 337 -10.51 19.76 -26.26
C ALA A 337 -11.33 18.97 -25.21
N ASP A 338 -10.66 18.23 -24.33
CA ASP A 338 -11.34 17.49 -23.27
C ASP A 338 -11.82 18.43 -22.15
N LEU A 339 -11.06 19.49 -21.87
CA LEU A 339 -11.49 20.54 -20.95
C LEU A 339 -12.75 21.26 -21.48
N GLU A 340 -12.82 21.59 -22.78
CA GLU A 340 -14.02 22.21 -23.38
C GLU A 340 -15.27 21.34 -23.19
N LYS A 341 -15.19 20.03 -23.44
CA LYS A 341 -16.31 19.10 -23.20
C LYS A 341 -16.75 19.13 -21.73
N LYS A 342 -15.79 19.06 -20.80
CA LYS A 342 -16.06 19.08 -19.37
C LYS A 342 -16.71 20.38 -18.90
N ILE A 343 -16.29 21.53 -19.44
CA ILE A 343 -16.88 22.84 -19.14
C ILE A 343 -18.36 22.91 -19.54
N VAL A 344 -18.74 22.31 -20.67
CA VAL A 344 -20.15 22.26 -21.09
C VAL A 344 -21.00 21.54 -20.05
N ASP A 345 -20.53 20.43 -19.53
CA ASP A 345 -21.28 19.65 -18.53
C ASP A 345 -21.31 20.35 -17.17
N LEU A 346 -20.22 20.99 -16.74
CA LEU A 346 -20.17 21.79 -15.51
C LEU A 346 -21.17 22.95 -15.56
N LYS A 347 -21.25 23.65 -16.69
CA LYS A 347 -22.22 24.75 -16.90
C LYS A 347 -23.66 24.28 -16.89
N LYS A 348 -23.97 23.11 -17.49
CA LYS A 348 -25.29 22.48 -17.36
C LYS A 348 -25.70 22.22 -15.92
N GLN A 349 -24.73 21.81 -15.09
CA GLN A 349 -24.92 21.55 -13.66
C GLN A 349 -24.92 22.83 -12.80
N LYS A 350 -24.78 24.01 -13.42
CA LYS A 350 -24.71 25.32 -12.76
C LYS A 350 -23.60 25.44 -11.71
N LEU A 351 -22.50 24.71 -11.88
CA LEU A 351 -21.35 24.75 -10.99
C LEU A 351 -20.51 26.00 -11.22
N THR A 352 -19.98 26.58 -10.15
CA THR A 352 -19.09 27.75 -10.18
C THR A 352 -17.70 27.35 -10.63
N ILE A 353 -17.27 27.78 -11.81
CA ILE A 353 -15.97 27.48 -12.39
C ILE A 353 -14.96 28.57 -12.01
N GLY A 354 -13.91 28.19 -11.30
CA GLY A 354 -12.73 29.02 -11.04
C GLY A 354 -11.60 28.78 -12.04
N PHE A 355 -10.85 29.84 -12.30
CA PHE A 355 -9.66 29.75 -13.14
C PHE A 355 -8.49 30.46 -12.48
N THR A 356 -7.35 29.80 -12.42
CA THR A 356 -6.07 30.40 -12.06
C THR A 356 -4.98 29.96 -13.02
N ASN A 357 -3.84 30.69 -13.07
CA ASN A 357 -2.70 30.28 -13.88
C ASN A 357 -1.38 30.64 -13.21
N GLY A 358 -0.32 29.90 -13.58
CA GLY A 358 1.02 30.16 -13.10
C GLY A 358 2.06 29.18 -13.64
N CYS A 359 3.33 29.49 -13.38
CA CYS A 359 4.47 28.64 -13.76
C CYS A 359 4.67 27.45 -12.82
N PHE A 360 4.45 27.62 -11.52
CA PHE A 360 4.62 26.58 -10.49
C PHE A 360 5.93 25.77 -10.64
N ASP A 361 7.02 26.47 -10.89
CA ASP A 361 8.30 25.87 -11.24
C ASP A 361 8.86 25.01 -10.09
N ILE A 362 8.92 25.56 -8.88
CA ILE A 362 9.18 24.80 -7.65
C ILE A 362 7.95 24.96 -6.75
N LEU A 363 7.26 23.84 -6.47
CA LEU A 363 6.12 23.87 -5.60
C LEU A 363 6.56 24.03 -4.13
N HIS A 364 5.89 24.93 -3.41
CA HIS A 364 6.11 25.17 -1.98
C HIS A 364 4.80 25.42 -1.24
N ALA A 365 4.84 25.41 0.10
CA ALA A 365 3.65 25.57 0.94
C ALA A 365 2.78 26.79 0.60
N GLY A 366 3.38 27.90 0.17
CA GLY A 366 2.66 29.09 -0.27
C GLY A 366 1.75 28.82 -1.48
N HIS A 367 2.21 28.01 -2.46
CA HIS A 367 1.39 27.59 -3.59
C HIS A 367 0.23 26.70 -3.15
N VAL A 368 0.48 25.75 -2.24
CA VAL A 368 -0.56 24.83 -1.74
C VAL A 368 -1.67 25.61 -1.06
N MET A 369 -1.32 26.48 -0.10
CA MET A 369 -2.29 27.32 0.63
C MET A 369 -3.08 28.24 -0.31
N TYR A 370 -2.41 28.81 -1.32
CA TYR A 370 -3.07 29.63 -2.34
C TYR A 370 -4.13 28.83 -3.09
N LEU A 371 -3.78 27.62 -3.57
CA LEU A 371 -4.69 26.77 -4.32
C LEU A 371 -5.86 26.26 -3.48
N GLU A 372 -5.62 25.91 -2.22
CA GLU A 372 -6.69 25.54 -1.28
C GLU A 372 -7.68 26.69 -1.05
N LYS A 373 -7.18 27.92 -0.81
CA LYS A 373 -8.04 29.11 -0.67
C LYS A 373 -8.79 29.42 -1.97
N ALA A 374 -8.15 29.21 -3.14
CA ALA A 374 -8.79 29.37 -4.44
C ALA A 374 -9.94 28.36 -4.61
N LYS A 375 -9.68 27.09 -4.26
CA LYS A 375 -10.69 26.01 -4.35
C LYS A 375 -11.90 26.27 -3.46
N ASN A 376 -11.71 26.82 -2.27
CA ASN A 376 -12.81 27.15 -1.34
C ASN A 376 -13.78 28.23 -1.87
N LYS A 377 -13.46 28.90 -2.98
CA LYS A 377 -14.31 29.92 -3.61
C LYS A 377 -15.16 29.40 -4.77
N VAL A 378 -14.94 28.15 -5.19
CA VAL A 378 -15.50 27.61 -6.43
C VAL A 378 -15.81 26.12 -6.28
N ASP A 379 -16.75 25.63 -7.09
CA ASP A 379 -17.06 24.20 -7.14
C ASP A 379 -16.03 23.42 -7.97
N PHE A 380 -15.46 24.05 -9.00
CA PHE A 380 -14.49 23.44 -9.90
C PHE A 380 -13.36 24.41 -10.22
N LEU A 381 -12.12 24.08 -9.81
CA LEU A 381 -10.93 24.89 -10.03
C LEU A 381 -10.09 24.38 -11.21
N ILE A 382 -9.93 25.22 -12.23
CA ILE A 382 -9.06 24.99 -13.38
C ILE A 382 -7.76 25.72 -13.17
N LEU A 383 -6.63 24.99 -13.25
CA LEU A 383 -5.28 25.52 -13.26
C LEU A 383 -4.72 25.52 -14.68
N ALA A 384 -4.44 26.68 -15.25
CA ALA A 384 -3.65 26.78 -16.47
C ALA A 384 -2.16 26.87 -16.12
N LEU A 385 -1.40 25.86 -16.54
CA LEU A 385 0.02 25.73 -16.29
C LEU A 385 0.82 26.24 -17.50
N ASN A 386 1.72 27.17 -17.28
CA ASN A 386 2.61 27.63 -18.35
C ASN A 386 3.54 26.48 -18.81
N SER A 387 3.63 26.24 -20.11
CA SER A 387 4.58 25.29 -20.70
C SER A 387 6.03 25.71 -20.43
N ASP A 388 6.98 24.82 -20.66
CA ASP A 388 8.40 25.12 -20.52
C ASP A 388 8.82 26.24 -21.47
N ALA A 389 8.28 26.25 -22.69
CA ALA A 389 8.53 27.31 -23.67
C ALA A 389 7.99 28.66 -23.18
N SER A 390 6.80 28.67 -22.59
CA SER A 390 6.19 29.88 -22.02
C SER A 390 6.98 30.40 -20.81
N VAL A 391 7.43 29.50 -19.91
CA VAL A 391 8.23 29.89 -18.73
C VAL A 391 9.59 30.47 -19.14
N LYS A 392 10.28 29.89 -20.13
CA LYS A 392 11.54 30.42 -20.66
C LYS A 392 11.40 31.86 -21.17
N LYS A 393 10.30 32.14 -21.87
CA LYS A 393 10.00 33.52 -22.36
C LYS A 393 9.73 34.49 -21.20
N LEU A 394 9.10 34.05 -20.12
CA LEU A 394 8.70 34.89 -18.99
C LEU A 394 9.81 35.11 -17.96
N LYS A 395 10.65 34.12 -17.72
CA LYS A 395 11.61 34.07 -16.58
C LYS A 395 13.08 33.86 -17.01
N GLY A 396 13.34 33.78 -18.32
CA GLY A 396 14.69 33.57 -18.83
C GLY A 396 15.05 32.14 -19.20
N PRO A 397 16.16 31.91 -19.91
CA PRO A 397 16.50 30.63 -20.54
C PRO A 397 16.86 29.51 -19.56
N THR A 398 17.24 29.82 -18.30
CA THR A 398 17.59 28.89 -17.25
C THR A 398 16.35 28.34 -16.51
N ARG A 399 15.16 28.81 -16.87
CA ARG A 399 13.89 28.41 -16.26
C ARG A 399 12.98 27.74 -17.29
N PRO A 400 12.08 26.81 -16.91
CA PRO A 400 11.89 26.30 -15.55
C PRO A 400 12.98 25.29 -15.14
N ILE A 401 13.12 25.05 -13.83
CA ILE A 401 14.00 24.00 -13.28
C ILE A 401 13.34 22.63 -13.44
N ILE A 402 12.02 22.56 -13.24
CA ILE A 402 11.22 21.33 -13.36
C ILE A 402 10.42 21.41 -14.65
N ASN A 403 10.49 20.35 -15.47
CA ASN A 403 9.76 20.28 -16.73
C ASN A 403 8.23 20.28 -16.54
N GLU A 404 7.48 20.71 -17.58
CA GLU A 404 6.03 20.88 -17.51
C GLU A 404 5.28 19.60 -17.16
N GLY A 405 5.77 18.44 -17.60
CA GLY A 405 5.16 17.14 -17.30
C GLY A 405 5.24 16.81 -15.80
N ASP A 406 6.41 17.01 -15.18
CA ASP A 406 6.60 16.78 -13.75
C ASP A 406 5.87 17.84 -12.92
N ARG A 407 5.87 19.12 -13.35
CA ARG A 407 5.09 20.19 -12.70
C ARG A 407 3.59 19.88 -12.72
N ALA A 408 3.04 19.49 -13.88
CA ALA A 408 1.65 19.09 -14.02
C ALA A 408 1.33 17.86 -13.15
N ARG A 409 2.26 16.88 -13.10
CA ARG A 409 2.11 15.68 -12.29
C ARG A 409 2.02 15.98 -10.79
N VAL A 410 2.92 16.82 -10.29
CA VAL A 410 2.92 17.23 -8.87
C VAL A 410 1.64 18.01 -8.53
N LEU A 411 1.25 18.95 -9.38
CA LEU A 411 0.02 19.74 -9.21
C LEU A 411 -1.24 18.89 -9.28
N SER A 412 -1.29 17.86 -10.13
CA SER A 412 -2.44 16.96 -10.24
C SER A 412 -2.71 16.13 -8.96
N ALA A 413 -1.69 15.97 -8.11
CA ALA A 413 -1.80 15.30 -6.83
C ALA A 413 -2.46 16.18 -5.73
N LEU A 414 -2.59 17.49 -5.97
CA LEU A 414 -3.24 18.40 -5.01
C LEU A 414 -4.77 18.27 -5.11
N GLU A 415 -5.43 18.06 -3.97
CA GLU A 415 -6.89 17.93 -3.90
C GLU A 415 -7.60 19.21 -4.34
N ALA A 416 -7.00 20.36 -4.11
CA ALA A 416 -7.52 21.67 -4.45
C ALA A 416 -7.72 21.93 -5.97
N ILE A 417 -7.09 21.14 -6.84
CA ILE A 417 -7.16 21.32 -8.29
C ILE A 417 -8.06 20.26 -8.91
N ASP A 418 -9.02 20.65 -9.73
CA ASP A 418 -9.92 19.71 -10.42
C ASP A 418 -9.51 19.46 -11.88
N ALA A 419 -8.86 20.43 -12.53
CA ALA A 419 -8.32 20.27 -13.87
C ALA A 419 -7.07 21.11 -14.09
N ILE A 420 -6.14 20.59 -14.90
CA ILE A 420 -4.91 21.26 -15.33
C ILE A 420 -4.90 21.26 -16.86
N VAL A 421 -4.62 22.41 -17.45
CA VAL A 421 -4.36 22.57 -18.87
C VAL A 421 -3.02 23.27 -19.08
N ILE A 422 -2.15 22.69 -19.92
CA ILE A 422 -0.86 23.31 -20.27
C ILE A 422 -1.07 24.25 -21.45
N PHE A 423 -0.45 25.44 -21.42
CA PHE A 423 -0.56 26.43 -22.49
C PHE A 423 0.77 27.10 -22.83
N ASP A 424 0.98 27.44 -24.10
CA ASP A 424 2.22 27.97 -24.65
C ASP A 424 2.24 29.50 -24.78
N GLU A 425 1.08 30.13 -24.70
CA GLU A 425 0.94 31.56 -24.90
C GLU A 425 1.61 32.34 -23.75
N SER A 426 2.04 33.58 -24.04
CA SER A 426 2.62 34.49 -23.03
C SER A 426 1.59 34.91 -21.97
N THR A 427 0.30 34.86 -22.29
CA THR A 427 -0.79 35.17 -21.36
C THR A 427 -1.94 34.13 -21.49
N PRO A 428 -2.68 33.87 -20.43
CA PRO A 428 -3.80 32.90 -20.47
C PRO A 428 -5.08 33.44 -21.11
N LEU A 429 -5.04 34.60 -21.74
CA LEU A 429 -6.22 35.33 -22.23
C LEU A 429 -7.09 34.48 -23.20
N LYS A 430 -6.44 33.74 -24.11
CA LYS A 430 -7.12 32.87 -25.07
C LYS A 430 -7.91 31.74 -24.37
N LEU A 431 -7.31 31.15 -23.33
CA LEU A 431 -7.98 30.15 -22.50
C LEU A 431 -9.14 30.76 -21.72
N ILE A 432 -8.94 31.91 -21.08
CA ILE A 432 -9.99 32.64 -20.34
C ILE A 432 -11.21 32.93 -21.21
N LYS A 433 -11.00 33.44 -22.44
CA LYS A 433 -12.09 33.72 -23.40
C LYS A 433 -12.86 32.46 -23.81
N LYS A 434 -12.18 31.33 -23.92
CA LYS A 434 -12.81 30.07 -24.31
C LYS A 434 -13.54 29.41 -23.13
N ILE A 435 -12.93 29.36 -21.97
CA ILE A 435 -13.47 28.75 -20.75
C ILE A 435 -14.66 29.54 -20.21
N LYS A 436 -14.56 30.88 -20.25
CA LYS A 436 -15.52 31.83 -19.66
C LYS A 436 -15.79 31.44 -18.18
N PRO A 437 -14.75 31.48 -17.28
CA PRO A 437 -14.92 31.12 -15.89
C PRO A 437 -15.83 32.11 -15.15
N ASN A 438 -16.47 31.65 -14.08
CA ASN A 438 -17.25 32.50 -13.19
C ASN A 438 -16.35 33.37 -12.32
N ILE A 439 -15.21 32.82 -11.86
CA ILE A 439 -14.26 33.51 -11.00
C ILE A 439 -12.84 33.33 -11.55
N LEU A 440 -12.13 34.44 -11.72
CA LEU A 440 -10.72 34.48 -12.07
C LEU A 440 -9.95 34.77 -10.78
N ILE A 441 -9.09 33.81 -10.32
CA ILE A 441 -8.45 33.87 -9.02
C ILE A 441 -6.97 34.20 -9.18
N LYS A 442 -6.50 35.16 -8.41
CA LYS A 442 -5.07 35.58 -8.35
C LYS A 442 -4.64 35.85 -6.91
N GLY A 443 -3.34 35.87 -6.68
CA GLY A 443 -2.78 36.33 -5.42
C GLY A 443 -3.06 37.82 -5.16
N ASP A 444 -3.09 38.22 -3.92
CA ASP A 444 -3.32 39.61 -3.48
C ASP A 444 -2.09 40.53 -3.73
N ASP A 445 -1.00 39.99 -4.28
CA ASP A 445 0.11 40.75 -4.87
C ASP A 445 -0.25 41.43 -6.21
N TYR A 446 -1.40 41.08 -6.77
CA TYR A 446 -1.96 41.72 -7.98
C TYR A 446 -3.05 42.75 -7.63
N LYS A 447 -3.14 43.82 -8.45
CA LYS A 447 -4.32 44.69 -8.48
C LYS A 447 -5.30 44.16 -9.50
N ILE A 448 -6.60 44.27 -9.25
CA ILE A 448 -7.66 43.73 -10.12
C ILE A 448 -7.49 44.17 -11.59
N ASN A 449 -7.12 45.41 -11.82
CA ASN A 449 -6.90 45.97 -13.15
C ASN A 449 -5.67 45.43 -13.89
N GLN A 450 -4.76 44.77 -13.17
CA GLN A 450 -3.56 44.12 -13.72
C GLN A 450 -3.79 42.65 -14.09
N VAL A 451 -4.91 42.07 -13.61
CA VAL A 451 -5.22 40.67 -13.89
C VAL A 451 -5.65 40.51 -15.36
N VAL A 452 -4.91 39.67 -16.08
CA VAL A 452 -5.22 39.36 -17.49
C VAL A 452 -6.62 38.76 -17.58
N GLY A 453 -7.48 39.34 -18.45
CA GLY A 453 -8.84 38.85 -18.63
C GLY A 453 -9.90 39.56 -17.75
N HIS A 454 -9.50 40.48 -16.84
CA HIS A 454 -10.44 41.18 -15.97
C HIS A 454 -11.51 41.99 -16.72
N LYS A 455 -11.15 42.55 -17.90
CA LYS A 455 -12.10 43.30 -18.75
C LYS A 455 -13.08 42.36 -19.44
N GLU A 456 -12.57 41.27 -19.99
CA GLU A 456 -13.36 40.27 -20.69
C GLU A 456 -14.32 39.54 -19.78
N LEU A 457 -13.95 39.29 -18.54
CA LEU A 457 -14.80 38.60 -17.55
C LEU A 457 -16.17 39.28 -17.37
N LYS A 458 -16.19 40.61 -17.43
CA LYS A 458 -17.45 41.42 -17.32
C LYS A 458 -18.45 41.09 -18.39
N ALA A 459 -18.01 40.70 -19.62
CA ALA A 459 -18.87 40.39 -20.72
C ALA A 459 -19.79 39.18 -20.52
N TRP A 460 -19.45 38.29 -19.59
CA TRP A 460 -20.28 37.11 -19.21
C TRP A 460 -20.61 37.04 -17.72
N GLY A 461 -20.50 38.17 -17.00
CA GLY A 461 -20.89 38.26 -15.59
C GLY A 461 -19.92 37.64 -14.60
N GLY A 462 -18.67 37.34 -15.02
CA GLY A 462 -17.64 36.82 -14.12
C GLY A 462 -16.97 37.91 -13.26
N LYS A 463 -16.30 37.52 -12.19
CA LYS A 463 -15.57 38.41 -11.28
C LYS A 463 -14.12 37.97 -11.05
N VAL A 464 -13.27 38.95 -10.67
CA VAL A 464 -11.91 38.65 -10.19
C VAL A 464 -11.95 38.55 -8.67
N GLU A 465 -11.30 37.53 -8.11
CA GLU A 465 -11.13 37.32 -6.67
C GLU A 465 -9.64 37.29 -6.34
N LEU A 466 -9.20 38.10 -5.40
CA LEU A 466 -7.83 38.13 -4.90
C LEU A 466 -7.76 37.28 -3.61
N VAL A 467 -6.76 36.40 -3.55
CA VAL A 467 -6.60 35.47 -2.44
C VAL A 467 -5.28 35.74 -1.72
N PRO A 468 -5.25 35.84 -0.39
CA PRO A 468 -4.04 36.08 0.37
C PRO A 468 -2.97 35.03 0.13
N ILE A 469 -1.75 35.47 -0.24
CA ILE A 469 -0.57 34.62 -0.38
C ILE A 469 0.30 34.66 0.88
N LEU A 470 1.05 33.58 1.11
CA LEU A 470 1.94 33.48 2.25
C LEU A 470 3.17 34.37 2.04
N ALA A 471 3.31 35.42 2.86
CA ALA A 471 4.44 36.33 2.79
C ALA A 471 5.78 35.59 3.02
N GLY A 472 6.82 35.95 2.25
CA GLY A 472 8.17 35.42 2.42
C GLY A 472 8.46 34.05 1.76
N LYS A 473 7.51 33.43 1.09
CA LYS A 473 7.68 32.17 0.31
C LYS A 473 7.61 32.49 -1.18
N SER A 474 8.75 32.53 -1.87
CA SER A 474 8.80 32.63 -3.34
C SER A 474 9.83 31.65 -3.92
N THR A 475 9.53 31.14 -5.11
CA THR A 475 10.44 30.23 -5.84
C THR A 475 11.83 30.86 -6.02
N THR A 476 11.91 32.16 -6.29
CA THR A 476 13.18 32.89 -6.44
C THR A 476 14.02 32.84 -5.16
N LYS A 477 13.42 33.12 -3.99
CA LYS A 477 14.11 33.05 -2.70
C LYS A 477 14.52 31.61 -2.31
N ILE A 478 13.85 30.59 -2.81
CA ILE A 478 14.24 29.18 -2.57
C ILE A 478 15.50 28.87 -3.38
N ILE A 479 15.57 29.31 -4.62
CA ILE A 479 16.71 29.10 -5.52
C ILE A 479 17.94 29.85 -5.02
N GLU A 480 17.79 31.14 -4.64
CA GLU A 480 18.87 31.94 -4.05
C GLU A 480 19.46 31.35 -2.75
N LYS A 481 18.81 30.39 -2.13
CA LYS A 481 19.32 29.66 -0.96
C LYS A 481 19.97 28.32 -1.30
N MET A 482 19.85 27.88 -2.55
CA MET A 482 20.42 26.61 -3.04
C MET A 482 21.74 26.87 -3.81
N ASP A 483 21.98 28.11 -4.26
CA ASP A 483 23.25 28.65 -4.75
C ASP A 483 24.10 29.16 -3.57
#